data_3efe2ea7e38a197c7bb117e47c509eda
#
_entry.id   3efe2ea7e38a197c7bb117e47c509eda
#
_cell.length_a   1.000
_cell.length_b   1.000
_cell.length_c   1.000
_cell.angle_alpha   90.00
_cell.angle_beta   90.00
_cell.angle_gamma   90.00
#
_symmetry.space_group_name_H-M   'P 1'
#
loop_
_entity.id
_entity.type
_entity.pdbx_description
1 polymer ?
#
loop_
_entity_poly.entity_id
_entity_poly.type
_entity_poly.pdbx_seq_one_letter_code
_entity_poly.pdbx_strand_id
1 'polypeptide(L)'
;MHHPGLWATTMKAAKKGLAPHHCRSHTEHRQRHGSYWLSTYTAAELKPYLTAATAYLQLRAANDKFISAAINSTRFALEQAGPAEIATRLKGLTAAKRAKIGLARLRVAKVKPERIVSIVVAVNALAEERGHRSKEFRTVQACKAVHRLASGTGWLTYDAEGREHRSRKRAYPRSSGRVLRVMGGMLEEPCEWVIEKHLKNVLAHKRRYGRGPRNATS
;
A
#
# COMPACT_ATOMS: atom_id res chain seq x y z
N MET A 1 -9.33 24.86 10.06
CA MET A 1 -9.00 25.16 11.47
C MET A 1 -7.50 25.31 11.59
N HIS A 2 -7.03 26.55 11.77
CA HIS A 2 -5.62 26.84 12.06
C HIS A 2 -5.40 26.57 13.55
N HIS A 3 -4.50 25.66 13.88
CA HIS A 3 -3.98 25.59 15.24
C HIS A 3 -2.97 26.73 15.45
N PRO A 4 -3.27 27.72 16.30
CA PRO A 4 -2.30 28.72 16.70
C PRO A 4 -1.46 28.10 17.83
N GLY A 5 -0.26 27.75 17.52
CA GLY A 5 0.66 27.31 18.56
C GLY A 5 1.78 26.48 17.98
N LEU A 6 2.98 27.02 18.15
CA LEU A 6 4.28 26.44 17.89
C LEU A 6 4.83 26.62 16.47
N TRP A 7 5.20 27.83 16.19
CA TRP A 7 6.20 28.18 15.17
C TRP A 7 7.60 27.71 15.62
N ALA A 8 7.77 26.42 15.84
CA ALA A 8 9.09 25.85 15.99
C ALA A 8 9.65 25.66 14.58
N THR A 9 10.55 26.52 14.20
CA THR A 9 11.39 26.39 13.00
C THR A 9 12.03 25.03 12.98
N THR A 10 11.67 24.18 12.03
CA THR A 10 12.19 22.81 11.96
C THR A 10 13.06 22.62 10.74
N MET A 11 14.19 21.99 10.94
CA MET A 11 15.07 21.59 9.84
C MET A 11 14.35 20.61 8.92
N LYS A 12 14.49 20.79 7.60
CA LYS A 12 14.07 19.81 6.61
C LYS A 12 14.69 18.45 6.94
N ALA A 13 13.98 17.36 6.65
CA ALA A 13 14.37 15.98 6.99
C ALA A 13 15.78 15.54 6.55
N ALA A 14 16.49 16.33 5.76
CA ALA A 14 17.87 16.10 5.32
C ALA A 14 18.89 17.06 5.96
N LYS A 15 18.55 17.72 7.07
CA LYS A 15 19.38 18.76 7.72
C LYS A 15 19.72 19.97 6.81
N LYS A 16 19.10 20.10 5.65
CA LYS A 16 19.31 21.18 4.69
C LYS A 16 18.12 22.14 4.68
N GLY A 17 18.21 23.18 5.49
CA GLY A 17 17.27 24.29 5.54
C GLY A 17 16.03 24.05 6.42
N LEU A 18 15.33 25.14 6.72
CA LEU A 18 14.12 25.18 7.55
C LEU A 18 12.87 24.86 6.71
N ALA A 19 11.89 24.17 7.31
CA ALA A 19 10.57 24.00 6.71
C ALA A 19 9.68 25.18 7.16
N PRO A 20 9.40 26.18 6.30
CA PRO A 20 8.81 27.44 6.73
C PRO A 20 7.35 27.31 7.20
N HIS A 21 6.66 26.22 6.83
CA HIS A 21 5.20 26.11 7.05
C HIS A 21 4.77 24.91 7.90
N HIS A 22 5.68 24.01 8.26
CA HIS A 22 5.32 22.79 8.97
C HIS A 22 6.32 22.45 10.07
N CYS A 23 5.85 22.13 11.26
CA CYS A 23 6.69 21.66 12.35
C CYS A 23 7.27 20.26 12.06
N ARG A 24 8.27 19.84 12.84
CA ARG A 24 8.96 18.56 12.68
C ARG A 24 7.98 17.38 12.67
N SER A 25 7.00 17.38 13.56
CA SER A 25 5.98 16.33 13.65
C SER A 25 5.21 16.18 12.34
N HIS A 26 4.76 17.28 11.73
CA HIS A 26 4.05 17.25 10.44
C HIS A 26 4.96 16.78 9.30
N THR A 27 6.22 17.19 9.29
CA THR A 27 7.19 16.75 8.29
C THR A 27 7.45 15.24 8.41
N GLU A 28 7.62 14.72 9.63
CA GLU A 28 7.76 13.29 9.88
C GLU A 28 6.47 12.53 9.53
N HIS A 29 5.30 13.10 9.85
CA HIS A 29 4.01 12.53 9.49
C HIS A 29 3.87 12.40 7.97
N ARG A 30 4.19 13.45 7.21
CA ARG A 30 4.20 13.38 5.74
C ARG A 30 5.15 12.31 5.21
N GLN A 31 6.35 12.19 5.79
CA GLN A 31 7.27 11.14 5.36
C GLN A 31 6.72 9.74 5.56
N ARG A 32 5.97 9.52 6.65
CA ARG A 32 5.39 8.21 6.98
C ARG A 32 4.10 7.92 6.22
N HIS A 33 3.28 8.92 5.93
CA HIS A 33 1.91 8.75 5.45
C HIS A 33 1.65 9.32 4.05
N GLY A 34 2.55 10.15 3.52
CA GLY A 34 2.36 10.85 2.24
C GLY A 34 1.48 12.10 2.35
N SER A 35 1.10 12.47 3.56
CA SER A 35 0.30 13.66 3.88
C SER A 35 0.74 14.26 5.21
N TYR A 36 0.60 15.55 5.39
CA TYR A 36 0.86 16.22 6.66
C TYR A 36 -0.19 15.91 7.74
N TRP A 37 -1.41 15.57 7.33
CA TRP A 37 -2.59 15.49 8.19
C TRP A 37 -3.30 14.13 8.14
N LEU A 38 -3.29 13.45 6.98
CA LEU A 38 -4.03 12.22 6.78
C LEU A 38 -3.26 11.01 7.29
N SER A 39 -3.87 10.25 8.17
CA SER A 39 -3.34 8.99 8.67
C SER A 39 -3.47 7.84 7.66
N THR A 40 -2.77 6.74 7.92
CA THR A 40 -2.88 5.52 7.10
C THR A 40 -4.27 4.92 7.21
N TYR A 41 -4.85 4.54 6.07
CA TYR A 41 -6.09 3.77 6.04
C TYR A 41 -5.97 2.47 6.84
N THR A 42 -6.98 2.18 7.62
CA THR A 42 -7.10 0.92 8.34
C THR A 42 -7.53 -0.21 7.40
N ALA A 43 -7.32 -1.45 7.83
CA ALA A 43 -7.79 -2.61 7.07
C ALA A 43 -9.32 -2.64 6.97
N ALA A 44 -10.03 -2.20 8.01
CA ALA A 44 -11.49 -2.12 8.03
C ALA A 44 -12.02 -1.12 7.00
N GLU A 45 -11.42 0.08 6.92
CA GLU A 45 -11.80 1.09 5.93
C GLU A 45 -11.55 0.63 4.50
N LEU A 46 -10.44 -0.07 4.26
CA LEU A 46 -10.07 -0.54 2.92
C LEU A 46 -10.86 -1.76 2.47
N LYS A 47 -11.33 -2.61 3.40
CA LYS A 47 -11.97 -3.90 3.12
C LYS A 47 -13.11 -3.82 2.09
N PRO A 48 -14.12 -2.93 2.21
CA PRO A 48 -15.23 -2.88 1.26
C PRO A 48 -14.80 -2.50 -0.16
N TYR A 49 -13.83 -1.59 -0.30
CA TYR A 49 -13.28 -1.21 -1.60
C TYR A 49 -12.44 -2.32 -2.22
N LEU A 50 -11.69 -3.03 -1.40
CA LEU A 50 -10.86 -4.13 -1.84
C LEU A 50 -11.71 -5.32 -2.30
N THR A 51 -12.81 -5.62 -1.61
CA THR A 51 -13.78 -6.63 -2.03
C THR A 51 -14.40 -6.26 -3.37
N ALA A 52 -14.86 -5.02 -3.52
CA ALA A 52 -15.44 -4.53 -4.76
C ALA A 52 -14.43 -4.52 -5.93
N ALA A 53 -13.22 -4.01 -5.70
CA ALA A 53 -12.17 -3.99 -6.71
C ALA A 53 -11.78 -5.41 -7.15
N THR A 54 -11.61 -6.34 -6.20
CA THR A 54 -11.27 -7.73 -6.51
C THR A 54 -12.35 -8.38 -7.37
N ALA A 55 -13.62 -8.30 -6.97
CA ALA A 55 -14.73 -8.89 -7.70
C ALA A 55 -14.87 -8.26 -9.10
N TYR A 56 -14.81 -6.93 -9.19
CA TYR A 56 -14.90 -6.23 -10.47
C TYR A 56 -13.78 -6.59 -11.44
N LEU A 57 -12.54 -6.61 -10.95
CA LEU A 57 -11.39 -6.95 -11.79
C LEU A 57 -11.43 -8.40 -12.26
N GLN A 58 -11.84 -9.34 -11.40
CA GLN A 58 -12.00 -10.75 -11.77
C GLN A 58 -13.03 -10.93 -12.89
N LEU A 59 -14.19 -10.25 -12.80
CA LEU A 59 -15.23 -10.31 -13.83
C LEU A 59 -14.78 -9.75 -15.19
N ARG A 60 -13.85 -8.79 -15.20
CA ARG A 60 -13.44 -8.08 -16.41
C ARG A 60 -12.09 -8.50 -16.96
N ALA A 61 -11.25 -9.18 -16.18
CA ALA A 61 -9.86 -9.50 -16.56
C ALA A 61 -9.73 -10.23 -17.89
N ALA A 62 -10.68 -11.12 -18.22
CA ALA A 62 -10.64 -11.87 -19.48
C ALA A 62 -10.92 -11.00 -20.72
N ASN A 63 -11.75 -9.96 -20.57
CA ASN A 63 -12.30 -9.18 -21.70
C ASN A 63 -11.78 -7.74 -21.75
N ASP A 64 -10.94 -7.34 -20.80
CA ASP A 64 -10.42 -5.98 -20.72
C ASP A 64 -8.90 -5.94 -20.83
N LYS A 65 -8.43 -5.37 -21.92
CA LYS A 65 -6.99 -5.28 -22.23
C LYS A 65 -6.20 -4.46 -21.21
N PHE A 66 -6.79 -3.44 -20.61
CA PHE A 66 -6.09 -2.59 -19.64
C PHE A 66 -5.90 -3.30 -18.30
N ILE A 67 -6.91 -4.06 -17.86
CA ILE A 67 -6.84 -4.88 -16.65
C ILE A 67 -5.81 -5.99 -16.85
N SER A 68 -5.86 -6.70 -17.98
CA SER A 68 -4.89 -7.75 -18.31
C SER A 68 -3.47 -7.20 -18.43
N ALA A 69 -3.28 -6.05 -19.08
CA ALA A 69 -1.98 -5.38 -19.17
C ALA A 69 -1.43 -4.99 -17.79
N ALA A 70 -2.26 -4.42 -16.90
CA ALA A 70 -1.85 -4.06 -15.54
C ALA A 70 -1.41 -5.28 -14.73
N ILE A 71 -2.14 -6.39 -14.83
CA ILE A 71 -1.78 -7.66 -14.16
C ILE A 71 -0.46 -8.19 -14.71
N ASN A 72 -0.28 -8.22 -16.03
CA ASN A 72 0.94 -8.72 -16.67
C ASN A 72 2.16 -7.83 -16.37
N SER A 73 2.01 -6.51 -16.42
CA SER A 73 3.08 -5.56 -16.06
C SER A 73 3.45 -5.68 -14.59
N THR A 74 2.47 -5.87 -13.69
CA THR A 74 2.73 -6.11 -12.27
C THR A 74 3.47 -7.44 -12.08
N ARG A 75 3.09 -8.50 -12.79
CA ARG A 75 3.79 -9.79 -12.77
C ARG A 75 5.24 -9.63 -13.21
N PHE A 76 5.46 -8.98 -14.34
CA PHE A 76 6.79 -8.70 -14.85
C PHE A 76 7.64 -7.90 -13.85
N ALA A 77 7.08 -6.86 -13.22
CA ALA A 77 7.79 -6.08 -12.20
C ALA A 77 8.21 -6.93 -10.99
N LEU A 78 7.39 -7.91 -10.57
CA LEU A 78 7.75 -8.85 -9.51
C LEU A 78 8.87 -9.80 -9.95
N GLU A 79 8.85 -10.30 -11.19
CA GLU A 79 9.85 -11.20 -11.76
C GLU A 79 11.20 -10.51 -11.90
N GLN A 80 11.20 -9.27 -12.38
CA GLN A 80 12.41 -8.44 -12.59
C GLN A 80 12.95 -7.78 -11.31
N ALA A 81 12.33 -8.03 -10.16
CA ALA A 81 12.71 -7.37 -8.90
C ALA A 81 14.08 -7.82 -8.33
N GLY A 82 14.69 -8.87 -8.87
CA GLY A 82 15.95 -9.41 -8.37
C GLY A 82 15.77 -10.29 -7.12
N PRO A 83 16.85 -10.53 -6.34
CA PRO A 83 16.80 -11.37 -5.16
C PRO A 83 16.10 -10.67 -3.98
N ALA A 84 15.46 -11.48 -3.11
CA ALA A 84 14.90 -11.01 -1.85
C ALA A 84 15.97 -11.03 -0.77
N GLU A 85 16.57 -9.89 -0.51
CA GLU A 85 17.60 -9.75 0.51
C GLU A 85 17.06 -9.81 1.93
N ILE A 86 17.86 -10.31 2.87
CA ILE A 86 17.56 -10.35 4.31
C ILE A 86 17.65 -8.94 4.92
N ALA A 87 16.98 -8.74 6.06
CA ALA A 87 16.84 -7.44 6.70
C ALA A 87 18.19 -6.76 7.04
N THR A 88 19.18 -7.54 7.45
CA THR A 88 20.52 -7.05 7.82
C THR A 88 21.28 -6.44 6.65
N ARG A 89 21.03 -6.90 5.42
CA ARG A 89 21.66 -6.40 4.19
C ARG A 89 20.99 -5.14 3.61
N LEU A 90 19.91 -4.65 4.22
CA LEU A 90 19.21 -3.45 3.74
C LEU A 90 19.88 -2.13 4.16
N LYS A 91 20.75 -2.16 5.16
CA LYS A 91 21.46 -0.98 5.64
C LYS A 91 22.42 -0.45 4.54
N GLY A 92 22.36 0.85 4.27
CA GLY A 92 23.19 1.48 3.24
C GLY A 92 22.65 1.39 1.80
N LEU A 93 21.63 0.57 1.53
CA LEU A 93 21.05 0.49 0.19
C LEU A 93 20.20 1.71 -0.15
N THR A 94 20.23 2.09 -1.43
CA THR A 94 19.39 3.16 -1.97
C THR A 94 17.91 2.82 -1.85
N ALA A 95 17.05 3.85 -1.87
CA ALA A 95 15.58 3.66 -1.82
C ALA A 95 15.07 2.79 -2.98
N ALA A 96 15.66 2.93 -4.18
CA ALA A 96 15.30 2.15 -5.35
C ALA A 96 15.65 0.65 -5.17
N LYS A 97 16.86 0.34 -4.70
CA LYS A 97 17.26 -1.05 -4.40
C LYS A 97 16.36 -1.66 -3.33
N ARG A 98 16.07 -0.92 -2.25
CA ARG A 98 15.16 -1.37 -1.19
C ARG A 98 13.72 -1.57 -1.68
N ALA A 99 13.24 -0.74 -2.61
CA ALA A 99 11.93 -0.91 -3.25
C ALA A 99 11.87 -2.20 -4.08
N LYS A 100 12.88 -2.47 -4.91
CA LYS A 100 13.00 -3.73 -5.67
C LYS A 100 13.03 -4.95 -4.74
N ILE A 101 13.80 -4.91 -3.64
CA ILE A 101 13.78 -5.98 -2.63
C ILE A 101 12.39 -6.16 -2.01
N GLY A 102 11.63 -5.07 -1.82
CA GLY A 102 10.23 -5.13 -1.40
C GLY A 102 9.34 -5.91 -2.38
N LEU A 103 9.51 -5.67 -3.69
CA LEU A 103 8.81 -6.42 -4.75
C LEU A 103 9.26 -7.88 -4.79
N ALA A 104 10.57 -8.15 -4.69
CA ALA A 104 11.11 -9.51 -4.65
C ALA A 104 10.53 -10.32 -3.48
N ARG A 105 10.31 -9.69 -2.33
CA ARG A 105 9.68 -10.32 -1.17
C ARG A 105 8.20 -10.65 -1.39
N LEU A 106 7.47 -9.82 -2.13
CA LEU A 106 6.09 -10.13 -2.55
C LEU A 106 6.07 -11.38 -3.43
N ARG A 107 7.03 -11.50 -4.36
CA ARG A 107 7.20 -12.70 -5.19
C ARG A 107 7.50 -13.94 -4.34
N VAL A 108 8.44 -13.87 -3.41
CA VAL A 108 8.77 -14.99 -2.49
C VAL A 108 7.57 -15.38 -1.64
N ALA A 109 6.78 -14.40 -1.19
CA ALA A 109 5.53 -14.63 -0.47
C ALA A 109 4.38 -15.13 -1.38
N LYS A 110 4.64 -15.39 -2.67
CA LYS A 110 3.66 -15.86 -3.66
C LYS A 110 2.41 -14.97 -3.75
N VAL A 111 2.60 -13.65 -3.57
CA VAL A 111 1.50 -12.69 -3.70
C VAL A 111 1.09 -12.60 -5.17
N LYS A 112 -0.17 -12.86 -5.45
CA LYS A 112 -0.72 -12.79 -6.82
C LYS A 112 -0.73 -11.36 -7.34
N PRO A 113 -0.30 -11.11 -8.60
CA PRO A 113 -0.35 -9.78 -9.23
C PRO A 113 -1.75 -9.15 -9.19
N GLU A 114 -2.80 -9.95 -9.41
CA GLU A 114 -4.20 -9.53 -9.36
C GLU A 114 -4.55 -8.92 -8.00
N ARG A 115 -4.01 -9.48 -6.92
CA ARG A 115 -4.19 -8.96 -5.57
C ARG A 115 -3.54 -7.60 -5.37
N ILE A 116 -2.38 -7.39 -5.96
CA ILE A 116 -1.67 -6.10 -5.93
C ILE A 116 -2.47 -5.05 -6.68
N VAL A 117 -2.87 -5.34 -7.92
CA VAL A 117 -3.69 -4.44 -8.74
C VAL A 117 -5.00 -4.09 -8.01
N SER A 118 -5.68 -5.09 -7.42
CA SER A 118 -6.91 -4.86 -6.64
C SER A 118 -6.68 -3.90 -5.45
N ILE A 119 -5.55 -4.01 -4.75
CA ILE A 119 -5.22 -3.11 -3.63
C ILE A 119 -4.97 -1.70 -4.13
N VAL A 120 -4.21 -1.52 -5.20
CA VAL A 120 -3.91 -0.20 -5.76
C VAL A 120 -5.21 0.50 -6.19
N VAL A 121 -6.08 -0.21 -6.91
CA VAL A 121 -7.39 0.31 -7.33
C VAL A 121 -8.29 0.62 -6.13
N ALA A 122 -8.34 -0.27 -5.12
CA ALA A 122 -9.14 -0.07 -3.91
C ALA A 122 -8.72 1.15 -3.11
N VAL A 123 -7.41 1.40 -2.97
CA VAL A 123 -6.88 2.58 -2.29
C VAL A 123 -7.27 3.86 -3.04
N ASN A 124 -7.17 3.85 -4.36
CA ASN A 124 -7.60 4.99 -5.18
C ASN A 124 -9.11 5.22 -5.10
N ALA A 125 -9.92 4.16 -5.07
CA ALA A 125 -11.37 4.25 -4.90
C ALA A 125 -11.77 4.82 -3.53
N LEU A 126 -11.12 4.38 -2.46
CA LEU A 126 -11.34 4.93 -1.12
C LEU A 126 -10.90 6.41 -1.05
N ALA A 127 -9.75 6.74 -1.64
CA ALA A 127 -9.26 8.11 -1.68
C ALA A 127 -10.19 9.05 -2.47
N GLU A 128 -10.70 8.59 -3.60
CA GLU A 128 -11.65 9.33 -4.44
C GLU A 128 -12.96 9.62 -3.69
N GLU A 129 -13.55 8.60 -3.06
CA GLU A 129 -14.81 8.76 -2.30
C GLU A 129 -14.66 9.68 -1.08
N ARG A 130 -13.45 9.77 -0.51
CA ARG A 130 -13.12 10.67 0.61
C ARG A 130 -12.59 12.04 0.18
N GLY A 131 -12.47 12.31 -1.11
CA GLY A 131 -11.90 13.57 -1.61
C GLY A 131 -10.41 13.75 -1.33
N HIS A 132 -9.67 12.67 -1.06
CA HIS A 132 -8.22 12.72 -0.81
C HIS A 132 -7.45 12.80 -2.14
N ARG A 133 -7.25 14.01 -2.67
CA ARG A 133 -6.72 14.26 -4.02
C ARG A 133 -5.21 14.09 -4.15
N SER A 134 -4.44 14.07 -3.05
CA SER A 134 -2.98 13.97 -3.10
C SER A 134 -2.51 12.65 -3.71
N LYS A 135 -1.83 12.71 -4.86
CA LYS A 135 -1.21 11.55 -5.52
C LYS A 135 -0.20 10.90 -4.56
N GLU A 136 0.67 11.70 -3.92
CA GLU A 136 1.66 11.21 -2.97
C GLU A 136 1.03 10.39 -1.83
N PHE A 137 -0.09 10.87 -1.29
CA PHE A 137 -0.81 10.16 -0.24
C PHE A 137 -1.32 8.81 -0.74
N ARG A 138 -2.02 8.78 -1.89
CA ARG A 138 -2.56 7.55 -2.49
C ARG A 138 -1.46 6.53 -2.75
N THR A 139 -0.35 6.94 -3.37
CA THR A 139 0.83 6.11 -3.65
C THR A 139 1.40 5.48 -2.40
N VAL A 140 1.59 6.27 -1.33
CA VAL A 140 2.10 5.77 -0.04
C VAL A 140 1.12 4.79 0.61
N GLN A 141 -0.20 5.06 0.55
CA GLN A 141 -1.21 4.15 1.12
C GLN A 141 -1.28 2.82 0.37
N ALA A 142 -1.28 2.86 -0.97
CA ALA A 142 -1.24 1.65 -1.80
C ALA A 142 0.01 0.81 -1.49
N CYS A 143 1.18 1.44 -1.48
CA CYS A 143 2.42 0.76 -1.14
C CYS A 143 2.39 0.14 0.26
N LYS A 144 1.89 0.84 1.28
CA LYS A 144 1.78 0.29 2.64
C LYS A 144 0.85 -0.93 2.69
N ALA A 145 -0.28 -0.87 2.00
CA ALA A 145 -1.23 -1.98 1.96
C ALA A 145 -0.62 -3.22 1.29
N VAL A 146 0.05 -3.04 0.15
CA VAL A 146 0.75 -4.10 -0.57
C VAL A 146 1.94 -4.64 0.22
N HIS A 147 2.79 -3.76 0.76
CA HIS A 147 3.99 -4.17 1.51
C HIS A 147 3.65 -5.04 2.74
N ARG A 148 2.48 -4.84 3.34
CA ARG A 148 2.01 -5.67 4.47
C ARG A 148 1.80 -7.13 4.09
N LEU A 149 1.54 -7.45 2.84
CA LEU A 149 1.33 -8.83 2.37
C LEU A 149 2.58 -9.71 2.55
N ALA A 150 3.77 -9.10 2.48
CA ALA A 150 5.05 -9.80 2.64
C ALA A 150 5.86 -9.31 3.87
N SER A 151 5.24 -8.63 4.83
CA SER A 151 5.97 -7.98 5.95
C SER A 151 6.21 -8.88 7.16
N GLY A 152 5.77 -10.13 7.14
CA GLY A 152 5.92 -11.05 8.27
C GLY A 152 6.49 -12.38 7.86
N THR A 153 7.40 -12.92 8.64
CA THR A 153 7.75 -14.34 8.66
C THR A 153 6.93 -15.03 9.73
N GLY A 154 6.20 -16.06 9.34
CA GLY A 154 5.58 -16.99 10.27
C GLY A 154 6.50 -18.19 10.48
N TRP A 155 6.58 -18.68 11.68
CA TRP A 155 7.19 -19.99 11.99
C TRP A 155 6.28 -20.77 12.90
N LEU A 156 6.44 -22.09 12.79
CA LEU A 156 5.78 -23.04 13.65
C LEU A 156 6.78 -23.40 14.77
N THR A 157 6.30 -23.34 16.00
CA THR A 157 6.99 -23.91 17.16
C THR A 157 6.07 -24.95 17.78
N TYR A 158 6.66 -25.98 18.34
CA TYR A 158 5.93 -27.01 19.08
C TYR A 158 6.31 -26.87 20.56
N ASP A 159 5.32 -26.95 21.44
CA ASP A 159 5.57 -27.02 22.87
C ASP A 159 6.01 -28.43 23.30
N ALA A 160 6.28 -28.60 24.60
CA ALA A 160 6.71 -29.90 25.16
C ALA A 160 5.63 -30.98 24.98
N GLU A 161 4.38 -30.62 24.83
CA GLU A 161 3.23 -31.49 24.60
C GLU A 161 2.93 -31.71 23.10
N GLY A 162 3.79 -31.20 22.21
CA GLY A 162 3.65 -31.37 20.75
C GLY A 162 2.56 -30.46 20.10
N ARG A 163 2.02 -29.49 20.84
CA ARG A 163 0.99 -28.57 20.29
C ARG A 163 1.66 -27.54 19.40
N GLU A 164 1.01 -27.29 18.25
CA GLU A 164 1.46 -26.33 17.26
C GLU A 164 1.18 -24.87 17.70
N HIS A 165 2.23 -24.08 17.83
CA HIS A 165 2.14 -22.65 18.05
C HIS A 165 2.59 -21.88 16.81
N ARG A 166 1.66 -21.11 16.21
CA ARG A 166 1.95 -20.20 15.09
C ARG A 166 2.40 -18.86 15.61
N SER A 167 3.68 -18.59 15.51
CA SER A 167 4.24 -17.27 15.81
C SER A 167 4.51 -16.48 14.55
N ARG A 168 4.18 -15.18 14.55
CA ARG A 168 4.46 -14.27 13.45
C ARG A 168 5.26 -13.06 13.91
N LYS A 169 6.48 -12.92 13.43
CA LYS A 169 7.34 -11.78 13.72
C LYS A 169 7.59 -10.96 12.45
N ARG A 170 7.63 -9.64 12.60
CA ARG A 170 8.12 -8.78 11.51
C ARG A 170 9.63 -8.95 11.38
N ALA A 171 10.06 -9.67 10.36
CA ALA A 171 11.47 -9.91 10.10
C ALA A 171 12.19 -8.72 9.44
N TYR A 172 11.45 -7.72 8.98
CA TYR A 172 12.03 -6.63 8.20
C TYR A 172 11.72 -5.26 8.80
N PRO A 173 12.70 -4.34 8.78
CA PRO A 173 12.49 -2.99 9.25
C PRO A 173 11.38 -2.31 8.43
N ARG A 174 10.65 -1.40 9.09
CA ARG A 174 9.64 -0.59 8.41
C ARG A 174 10.28 0.18 7.27
N SER A 175 9.67 0.16 6.09
CA SER A 175 10.14 0.95 4.97
C SER A 175 10.09 2.44 5.30
N SER A 176 11.14 3.18 4.92
CA SER A 176 11.17 4.64 5.03
C SER A 176 10.19 5.27 4.03
N GLY A 177 9.78 6.51 4.29
CA GLY A 177 8.88 7.23 3.41
C GLY A 177 9.36 7.32 1.95
N ARG A 178 10.68 7.45 1.72
CA ARG A 178 11.26 7.46 0.38
C ARG A 178 11.13 6.10 -0.33
N VAL A 179 11.35 5.01 0.38
CA VAL A 179 11.16 3.65 -0.18
C VAL A 179 9.69 3.42 -0.54
N LEU A 180 8.75 3.85 0.32
CA LEU A 180 7.32 3.72 0.05
C LEU A 180 6.89 4.50 -1.20
N ARG A 181 7.46 5.68 -1.44
CA ARG A 181 7.17 6.47 -2.64
C ARG A 181 7.68 5.80 -3.90
N VAL A 182 8.94 5.34 -3.88
CA VAL A 182 9.55 4.66 -5.03
C VAL A 182 8.83 3.35 -5.34
N MET A 183 8.62 2.50 -4.33
CA MET A 183 7.89 1.24 -4.52
C MET A 183 6.44 1.49 -4.93
N GLY A 184 5.79 2.50 -4.34
CA GLY A 184 4.43 2.88 -4.67
C GLY A 184 4.30 3.33 -6.12
N GLY A 185 5.23 4.13 -6.63
CA GLY A 185 5.29 4.49 -8.04
C GLY A 185 5.38 3.27 -8.96
N MET A 186 6.27 2.32 -8.64
CA MET A 186 6.40 1.06 -9.40
C MET A 186 5.12 0.21 -9.41
N LEU A 187 4.28 0.33 -8.37
CA LEU A 187 3.00 -0.38 -8.28
C LEU A 187 1.85 0.39 -8.97
N GLU A 188 1.89 1.71 -8.96
CA GLU A 188 0.87 2.58 -9.56
C GLU A 188 0.99 2.65 -11.07
N GLU A 189 2.20 2.75 -11.60
CA GLU A 189 2.47 2.88 -13.02
C GLU A 189 1.72 1.82 -13.88
N PRO A 190 1.78 0.51 -13.57
CA PRO A 190 1.00 -0.49 -14.29
C PRO A 190 -0.51 -0.32 -14.18
N CYS A 191 -0.99 0.33 -13.12
CA CYS A 191 -2.42 0.45 -12.80
C CYS A 191 -3.05 1.76 -13.30
N GLU A 192 -2.28 2.68 -13.87
CA GLU A 192 -2.72 4.04 -14.20
C GLU A 192 -3.96 4.05 -15.10
N TRP A 193 -3.94 3.29 -16.20
CA TRP A 193 -5.07 3.15 -17.12
C TRP A 193 -6.28 2.46 -16.50
N VAL A 194 -6.05 1.50 -15.60
CA VAL A 194 -7.14 0.83 -14.87
C VAL A 194 -7.82 1.80 -13.91
N ILE A 195 -7.03 2.62 -13.21
CA ILE A 195 -7.57 3.64 -12.31
C ILE A 195 -8.40 4.65 -13.11
N GLU A 196 -7.85 5.19 -14.21
CA GLU A 196 -8.54 6.19 -15.02
C GLU A 196 -9.88 5.67 -15.57
N LYS A 197 -9.90 4.47 -16.14
CA LYS A 197 -11.06 3.94 -16.85
C LYS A 197 -12.09 3.26 -15.95
N HIS A 198 -11.64 2.61 -14.88
CA HIS A 198 -12.50 1.69 -14.11
C HIS A 198 -12.82 2.15 -12.69
N LEU A 199 -12.21 3.23 -12.19
CA LEU A 199 -12.41 3.66 -10.80
C LEU A 199 -13.89 3.92 -10.47
N LYS A 200 -14.59 4.64 -11.35
CA LYS A 200 -16.01 4.92 -11.21
C LYS A 200 -16.86 3.65 -11.18
N ASN A 201 -16.52 2.68 -12.02
CA ASN A 201 -17.21 1.40 -12.09
C ASN A 201 -16.98 0.54 -10.83
N VAL A 202 -15.77 0.57 -10.27
CA VAL A 202 -15.46 -0.09 -8.98
C VAL A 202 -16.27 0.54 -7.85
N LEU A 203 -16.39 1.86 -7.82
CA LEU A 203 -17.23 2.56 -6.84
C LEU A 203 -18.71 2.22 -7.01
N ALA A 204 -19.21 2.17 -8.25
CA ALA A 204 -20.58 1.73 -8.54
C ALA A 204 -20.81 0.27 -8.10
N HIS A 205 -19.86 -0.63 -8.38
CA HIS A 205 -19.89 -2.02 -7.93
C HIS A 205 -19.91 -2.11 -6.39
N LYS A 206 -19.08 -1.33 -5.69
CA LYS A 206 -19.10 -1.24 -4.23
C LYS A 206 -20.48 -0.81 -3.71
N ARG A 207 -21.10 0.23 -4.30
CA ARG A 207 -22.43 0.72 -3.89
C ARG A 207 -23.51 -0.33 -4.08
N ARG A 208 -23.43 -1.10 -5.16
CA ARG A 208 -24.43 -2.13 -5.51
C ARG A 208 -24.30 -3.38 -4.65
N TYR A 209 -23.09 -3.85 -4.40
CA TYR A 209 -22.83 -5.14 -3.76
C TYR A 209 -22.14 -5.04 -2.38
N GLY A 210 -21.66 -3.86 -2.00
CA GLY A 210 -20.92 -3.62 -0.75
C GLY A 210 -21.77 -3.42 0.50
N ARG A 211 -23.10 -3.55 0.39
CA ARG A 211 -23.97 -3.61 1.57
C ARG A 211 -23.79 -5.00 2.16
N GLY A 212 -23.06 -5.09 3.28
CA GLY A 212 -23.09 -6.28 4.11
C GLY A 212 -24.54 -6.64 4.49
N PRO A 213 -24.81 -7.88 4.95
CA PRO A 213 -26.13 -8.27 5.37
C PRO A 213 -26.67 -7.19 6.32
N ARG A 214 -27.83 -6.61 5.99
CA ARG A 214 -28.54 -5.76 6.93
C ARG A 214 -28.83 -6.66 8.12
N ASN A 215 -28.29 -6.31 9.29
CA ASN A 215 -28.79 -6.92 10.51
C ASN A 215 -30.29 -6.66 10.50
N ALA A 216 -31.05 -7.72 10.33
CA ALA A 216 -32.47 -7.70 10.57
C ALA A 216 -32.64 -7.47 12.08
N THR A 217 -32.76 -6.20 12.45
CA THR A 217 -33.27 -5.85 13.77
C THR A 217 -34.76 -6.13 13.74
N SER A 218 -35.09 -7.24 14.36
CA SER A 218 -36.45 -7.54 14.85
C SER A 218 -36.77 -6.59 15.96
#